data_4cd5b89759815a6a52eda7f84bdbdd15
#
_entry.id   4cd5b89759815a6a52eda7f84bdbdd15
#
_cell.length_a   1.000
_cell.length_b   1.000
_cell.length_c   1.000
_cell.angle_alpha   90.00
_cell.angle_beta   90.00
_cell.angle_gamma   90.00
#
_symmetry.space_group_name_H-M   'P 1'
#
loop_
_entity.id
_entity.type
_entity.pdbx_description
1 polymer ?
#
loop_
_entity_poly.entity_id
_entity_poly.type
_entity_poly.pdbx_seq_one_letter_code
_entity_poly.pdbx_strand_id
1 'polypeptide(L)'
;SLKGDGELAESLMDAWKHAVFVHDITDPNYFKSGHTPEDLFRTLTSGLDGTPMGSYIHIPEEDRWALVHYIRSKSVKEFKEAEFETDIYSLPVGVELNADPFSPVWEGVASTSLVLRPLSARREAVEFINVASVNNGEQLAIRLQWEDPTHDAFSELHSDIFRDGVAVQFALGAVTLHTHGHNEPFF
;
A
#
# COMPACT_ATOMS: atom_id res chain seq x y z
N SER A 1 -10.23 19.92 -15.11
CA SER A 1 -11.41 19.12 -14.73
C SER A 1 -11.24 18.46 -13.38
N LEU A 2 -10.01 18.14 -12.96
CA LEU A 2 -9.66 17.37 -11.76
C LEU A 2 -10.00 15.86 -11.85
N LYS A 3 -10.43 15.39 -13.01
CA LYS A 3 -10.87 14.00 -13.24
C LYS A 3 -9.78 13.11 -13.85
N GLY A 4 -8.55 13.58 -13.93
CA GLY A 4 -7.46 12.83 -14.54
C GLY A 4 -7.50 12.77 -16.08
N ASP A 5 -8.27 13.65 -16.72
CA ASP A 5 -8.51 13.73 -18.16
C ASP A 5 -7.73 14.87 -18.84
N GLY A 6 -6.65 15.32 -18.22
CA GLY A 6 -5.75 16.34 -18.79
C GLY A 6 -4.90 15.80 -19.94
N GLU A 7 -4.41 16.67 -20.83
CA GLU A 7 -3.59 16.31 -22.00
C GLU A 7 -2.35 15.46 -21.65
N LEU A 8 -1.78 15.67 -20.47
CA LEU A 8 -0.61 14.90 -20.01
C LEU A 8 -0.98 13.52 -19.47
N ALA A 9 -2.25 13.25 -19.16
CA ALA A 9 -2.66 12.02 -18.50
C ALA A 9 -2.33 10.76 -19.31
N GLU A 10 -2.42 10.84 -20.63
CA GLU A 10 -2.14 9.72 -21.53
C GLU A 10 -0.64 9.40 -21.68
N SER A 11 0.22 10.35 -21.31
CA SER A 11 1.69 10.22 -21.45
C SER A 11 2.40 9.86 -20.15
N LEU A 12 1.69 9.76 -19.05
CA LEU A 12 2.29 9.46 -17.75
C LEU A 12 2.67 7.99 -17.65
N MET A 13 3.88 7.75 -17.18
CA MET A 13 4.44 6.43 -16.95
C MET A 13 4.99 6.35 -15.52
N ASP A 14 4.90 5.17 -14.93
CA ASP A 14 5.57 4.89 -13.66
C ASP A 14 7.09 4.68 -13.84
N ALA A 15 7.81 4.40 -12.75
CA ALA A 15 9.25 4.17 -12.77
C ALA A 15 9.65 2.93 -13.62
N TRP A 16 8.71 2.01 -13.84
CA TRP A 16 8.89 0.80 -14.65
C TRP A 16 8.40 0.95 -16.09
N LYS A 17 8.07 2.18 -16.51
CA LYS A 17 7.57 2.53 -17.86
C LYS A 17 6.19 1.95 -18.20
N HIS A 18 5.40 1.58 -17.21
CA HIS A 18 4.01 1.24 -17.41
C HIS A 18 3.16 2.50 -17.48
N ALA A 19 2.15 2.50 -18.35
CA ALA A 19 1.19 3.60 -18.42
C ALA A 19 0.41 3.72 -17.11
N VAL A 20 0.34 4.93 -16.57
CA VAL A 20 -0.36 5.24 -15.31
C VAL A 20 -1.65 5.98 -15.62
N PHE A 21 -2.75 5.52 -15.06
CA PHE A 21 -4.02 6.23 -15.12
C PHE A 21 -4.11 7.24 -13.97
N VAL A 22 -4.38 8.49 -14.33
CA VAL A 22 -4.59 9.55 -13.34
C VAL A 22 -5.97 9.39 -12.72
N HIS A 23 -6.02 9.36 -11.40
CA HIS A 23 -7.27 9.24 -10.68
C HIS A 23 -8.07 10.55 -10.65
N ASP A 24 -9.38 10.41 -10.53
CA ASP A 24 -10.29 11.51 -10.24
C ASP A 24 -10.09 11.99 -8.80
N ILE A 25 -9.43 13.13 -8.62
CA ILE A 25 -9.17 13.70 -7.29
C ILE A 25 -10.38 14.38 -6.65
N THR A 26 -11.54 14.36 -7.31
CA THR A 26 -12.80 14.79 -6.70
C THR A 26 -13.48 13.66 -5.92
N ASP A 27 -12.98 12.43 -6.05
CA ASP A 27 -13.45 11.27 -5.31
C ASP A 27 -12.40 10.83 -4.27
N PRO A 28 -12.62 11.08 -2.98
CA PRO A 28 -11.66 10.76 -1.93
C PRO A 28 -11.39 9.26 -1.78
N ASN A 29 -12.26 8.39 -2.33
CA ASN A 29 -12.05 6.94 -2.30
C ASN A 29 -10.89 6.47 -3.20
N TYR A 30 -10.38 7.32 -4.08
CA TYR A 30 -9.18 7.05 -4.88
C TYR A 30 -7.87 7.49 -4.21
N PHE A 31 -7.93 8.17 -3.07
CA PHE A 31 -6.71 8.58 -2.36
C PHE A 31 -6.07 7.37 -1.67
N LYS A 32 -4.92 6.93 -2.18
CA LYS A 32 -4.24 5.70 -1.76
C LYS A 32 -3.59 5.81 -0.38
N SER A 33 -3.09 6.99 -0.04
CA SER A 33 -2.38 7.25 1.22
C SER A 33 -3.28 7.87 2.29
N GLY A 34 -4.60 7.74 2.14
CA GLY A 34 -5.59 8.33 3.02
C GLY A 34 -6.17 9.65 2.51
N HIS A 35 -7.29 10.06 3.11
CA HIS A 35 -8.12 11.18 2.65
C HIS A 35 -8.17 12.34 3.65
N THR A 36 -7.54 12.20 4.82
CA THR A 36 -7.50 13.29 5.79
C THR A 36 -6.64 14.45 5.28
N PRO A 37 -6.79 15.65 5.83
CA PRO A 37 -5.92 16.77 5.46
C PRO A 37 -4.44 16.46 5.63
N GLU A 38 -4.10 15.76 6.71
CA GLU A 38 -2.73 15.36 7.07
C GLU A 38 -2.16 14.34 6.07
N ASP A 39 -2.97 13.41 5.60
CA ASP A 39 -2.57 12.40 4.61
C ASP A 39 -2.30 13.04 3.26
N LEU A 40 -3.21 13.92 2.81
CA LEU A 40 -3.05 14.66 1.57
C LEU A 40 -1.81 15.57 1.64
N PHE A 41 -1.59 16.23 2.79
CA PHE A 41 -0.40 17.06 2.99
C PHE A 41 0.88 16.24 2.93
N ARG A 42 0.90 15.06 3.58
CA ARG A 42 2.02 14.12 3.54
C ARG A 42 2.28 13.65 2.12
N THR A 43 1.24 13.22 1.41
CA THR A 43 1.35 12.77 0.01
C THR A 43 1.88 13.87 -0.91
N LEU A 44 1.41 15.10 -0.77
CA LEU A 44 1.96 16.23 -1.52
C LEU A 44 3.44 16.49 -1.15
N THR A 45 3.78 16.36 0.13
CA THR A 45 5.14 16.62 0.59
C THR A 45 6.14 15.57 0.12
N SER A 46 5.83 14.29 0.26
CA SER A 46 6.74 13.19 -0.08
C SER A 46 6.67 12.78 -1.56
N GLY A 47 5.53 12.98 -2.21
CA GLY A 47 5.20 12.30 -3.45
C GLY A 47 4.80 10.86 -3.21
N LEU A 48 4.69 10.09 -4.28
CA LEU A 48 4.43 8.65 -4.27
C LEU A 48 5.52 7.96 -5.07
N ASP A 49 6.43 7.30 -4.38
CA ASP A 49 7.54 6.59 -5.01
C ASP A 49 7.07 5.57 -6.04
N GLY A 50 7.83 5.43 -7.13
CA GLY A 50 7.49 4.57 -8.25
C GLY A 50 6.39 5.11 -9.17
N THR A 51 5.74 6.22 -8.81
CA THR A 51 4.69 6.86 -9.62
C THR A 51 5.17 8.18 -10.25
N PRO A 52 4.45 8.74 -11.23
CA PRO A 52 4.74 10.08 -11.76
C PRO A 52 4.54 11.22 -10.76
N MET A 53 3.95 10.95 -9.60
CA MET A 53 3.71 11.97 -8.58
C MET A 53 4.97 12.23 -7.76
N GLY A 54 5.78 13.20 -8.20
CA GLY A 54 6.96 13.62 -7.46
C GLY A 54 6.65 14.39 -6.18
N SER A 55 7.69 14.60 -5.36
CA SER A 55 7.63 15.41 -4.14
C SER A 55 7.43 16.90 -4.47
N TYR A 56 6.51 17.54 -3.77
CA TYR A 56 6.26 18.99 -3.82
C TYR A 56 6.83 19.71 -2.60
N ILE A 57 7.85 19.17 -1.96
CA ILE A 57 8.49 19.76 -0.78
C ILE A 57 9.08 21.17 -1.07
N HIS A 58 9.38 21.46 -2.34
CA HIS A 58 9.88 22.76 -2.79
C HIS A 58 8.82 23.87 -2.76
N ILE A 59 7.53 23.51 -2.68
CA ILE A 59 6.44 24.47 -2.50
C ILE A 59 6.38 24.84 -1.01
N PRO A 60 6.20 26.13 -0.65
CA PRO A 60 6.01 26.55 0.73
C PRO A 60 4.93 25.77 1.46
N GLU A 61 5.12 25.56 2.76
CA GLU A 61 4.20 24.74 3.56
C GLU A 61 2.77 25.27 3.51
N GLU A 62 2.60 26.59 3.61
CA GLU A 62 1.30 27.26 3.54
C GLU A 62 0.58 27.01 2.21
N ASP A 63 1.32 27.00 1.11
CA ASP A 63 0.76 26.75 -0.22
C ASP A 63 0.37 25.27 -0.38
N ARG A 64 1.14 24.34 0.21
CA ARG A 64 0.77 22.92 0.24
C ARG A 64 -0.51 22.69 1.03
N TRP A 65 -0.68 23.37 2.16
CA TRP A 65 -1.93 23.34 2.91
C TRP A 65 -3.09 23.97 2.13
N ALA A 66 -2.85 25.06 1.42
CA ALA A 66 -3.85 25.66 0.54
C ALA A 66 -4.30 24.69 -0.57
N LEU A 67 -3.36 23.92 -1.15
CA LEU A 67 -3.68 22.85 -2.13
C LEU A 67 -4.52 21.75 -1.50
N VAL A 68 -4.20 21.30 -0.29
CA VAL A 68 -5.01 20.31 0.44
C VAL A 68 -6.44 20.79 0.61
N HIS A 69 -6.62 22.01 1.11
CA HIS A 69 -7.96 22.59 1.28
C HIS A 69 -8.70 22.75 -0.05
N TYR A 70 -8.00 23.12 -1.11
CA TYR A 70 -8.57 23.21 -2.44
C TYR A 70 -9.05 21.85 -2.94
N ILE A 71 -8.24 20.79 -2.86
CA ILE A 71 -8.60 19.42 -3.24
C ILE A 71 -9.84 18.99 -2.49
N ARG A 72 -9.84 19.13 -1.18
CA ARG A 72 -11.00 18.74 -0.33
C ARG A 72 -12.26 19.53 -0.66
N SER A 73 -12.13 20.81 -1.01
CA SER A 73 -13.27 21.64 -1.44
C SER A 73 -13.90 21.18 -2.75
N LYS A 74 -13.19 20.34 -3.53
CA LYS A 74 -13.65 19.77 -4.79
C LYS A 74 -14.17 18.34 -4.66
N SER A 75 -14.04 17.72 -3.48
CA SER A 75 -14.62 16.41 -3.24
C SER A 75 -16.13 16.45 -3.38
N VAL A 76 -16.65 15.65 -4.29
CA VAL A 76 -18.09 15.54 -4.60
C VAL A 76 -18.73 14.30 -4.03
N LYS A 77 -17.93 13.38 -3.51
CA LYS A 77 -18.38 12.14 -2.89
C LYS A 77 -17.94 12.10 -1.42
N GLU A 78 -18.76 11.41 -0.63
CA GLU A 78 -18.36 11.05 0.72
C GLU A 78 -17.30 9.95 0.68
N PHE A 79 -16.33 10.03 1.58
CA PHE A 79 -15.40 8.94 1.81
C PHE A 79 -16.18 7.77 2.40
N LYS A 80 -16.06 6.63 1.76
CA LYS A 80 -16.56 5.37 2.30
C LYS A 80 -15.38 4.66 2.92
N GLU A 81 -15.43 4.54 4.23
CA GLU A 81 -14.47 3.69 4.94
C GLU A 81 -14.56 2.29 4.35
N ALA A 82 -13.45 1.81 3.82
CA ALA A 82 -13.40 0.43 3.39
C ALA A 82 -13.35 -0.41 4.68
N GLU A 83 -14.34 -1.27 4.87
CA GLU A 83 -14.33 -2.28 5.92
C GLU A 83 -13.24 -3.32 5.60
N PHE A 84 -11.98 -2.98 5.91
CA PHE A 84 -10.83 -3.88 5.78
C PHE A 84 -10.38 -4.42 7.13
N GLU A 85 -11.30 -4.61 8.04
CA GLU A 85 -11.01 -5.39 9.23
C GLU A 85 -11.03 -6.87 8.85
N THR A 86 -9.87 -7.39 8.48
CA THR A 86 -9.69 -8.81 8.29
C THR A 86 -8.84 -9.35 9.42
N ASP A 87 -9.45 -10.13 10.29
CA ASP A 87 -8.74 -10.84 11.34
C ASP A 87 -7.87 -11.94 10.76
N ILE A 88 -6.59 -11.92 11.12
CA ILE A 88 -5.65 -13.00 10.82
C ILE A 88 -5.36 -13.72 12.12
N TYR A 89 -5.89 -14.92 12.24
CA TYR A 89 -5.69 -15.74 13.43
C TYR A 89 -4.34 -16.44 13.38
N SER A 90 -3.56 -16.28 14.44
CA SER A 90 -2.30 -17.00 14.61
C SER A 90 -2.53 -18.33 15.31
N LEU A 91 -2.21 -19.43 14.65
CA LEU A 91 -2.35 -20.78 15.21
C LEU A 91 -1.26 -21.03 16.27
N PRO A 92 -1.62 -21.42 17.52
CA PRO A 92 -0.63 -21.79 18.51
C PRO A 92 0.02 -23.14 18.15
N VAL A 93 1.34 -23.20 18.21
CA VAL A 93 2.14 -24.40 17.94
C VAL A 93 3.13 -24.65 19.07
N GLY A 94 3.46 -25.92 19.30
CA GLY A 94 4.36 -26.34 20.40
C GLY A 94 5.82 -26.54 19.95
N VAL A 95 6.24 -25.92 18.84
CA VAL A 95 7.58 -26.09 18.27
C VAL A 95 8.32 -24.76 18.17
N GLU A 96 9.63 -24.81 18.12
CA GLU A 96 10.45 -23.65 17.81
C GLU A 96 10.18 -23.19 16.38
N LEU A 97 10.03 -21.88 16.20
CA LEU A 97 9.75 -21.28 14.91
C LEU A 97 11.05 -20.91 14.20
N ASN A 98 11.06 -21.05 12.89
CA ASN A 98 12.17 -20.66 12.03
C ASN A 98 11.67 -19.82 10.84
N ALA A 99 12.59 -19.25 10.08
CA ALA A 99 12.29 -18.40 8.92
C ALA A 99 12.07 -19.20 7.62
N ASP A 100 11.96 -20.54 7.69
CA ASP A 100 11.72 -21.36 6.51
C ASP A 100 10.23 -21.33 6.11
N PRO A 101 9.87 -20.73 4.96
CA PRO A 101 8.49 -20.67 4.49
C PRO A 101 7.92 -22.05 4.10
N PHE A 102 8.78 -23.07 3.93
CA PHE A 102 8.41 -24.45 3.59
C PHE A 102 8.46 -25.41 4.78
N SER A 103 8.71 -24.88 5.98
CA SER A 103 8.71 -25.68 7.21
C SER A 103 7.42 -26.47 7.39
N PRO A 104 7.48 -27.73 7.89
CA PRO A 104 6.28 -28.52 8.20
C PRO A 104 5.30 -27.84 9.17
N VAL A 105 5.75 -26.84 9.93
CA VAL A 105 4.88 -26.07 10.83
C VAL A 105 3.70 -25.41 10.09
N TRP A 106 3.84 -25.19 8.78
CA TRP A 106 2.79 -24.59 7.95
C TRP A 106 1.78 -25.59 7.40
N GLU A 107 1.97 -26.88 7.64
CA GLU A 107 1.03 -27.90 7.18
C GLU A 107 -0.32 -27.75 7.91
N GLY A 108 -1.39 -27.60 7.15
CA GLY A 108 -2.75 -27.44 7.68
C GLY A 108 -3.05 -26.07 8.30
N VAL A 109 -2.12 -25.12 8.27
CA VAL A 109 -2.38 -23.74 8.71
C VAL A 109 -3.24 -23.02 7.67
N ALA A 110 -4.40 -22.53 8.09
CA ALA A 110 -5.28 -21.75 7.24
C ALA A 110 -4.62 -20.42 6.87
N SER A 111 -4.78 -20.01 5.63
CA SER A 111 -4.38 -18.69 5.16
C SER A 111 -5.59 -17.80 4.88
N THR A 112 -5.43 -16.51 5.12
CA THR A 112 -6.41 -15.48 4.77
C THR A 112 -5.90 -14.75 3.53
N SER A 113 -6.75 -14.63 2.52
CA SER A 113 -6.41 -13.87 1.31
C SER A 113 -6.78 -12.41 1.48
N LEU A 114 -5.81 -11.53 1.33
CA LEU A 114 -6.00 -10.07 1.38
C LEU A 114 -5.91 -9.50 -0.04
N VAL A 115 -6.83 -8.60 -0.36
CA VAL A 115 -6.80 -7.85 -1.62
C VAL A 115 -5.75 -6.75 -1.51
N LEU A 116 -4.83 -6.71 -2.46
CA LEU A 116 -3.86 -5.63 -2.58
C LEU A 116 -4.38 -4.53 -3.50
N ARG A 117 -4.05 -3.30 -3.18
CA ARG A 117 -4.34 -2.15 -4.03
C ARG A 117 -3.04 -1.59 -4.59
N PRO A 118 -2.81 -1.66 -5.90
CA PRO A 118 -1.61 -1.07 -6.48
C PRO A 118 -1.61 0.45 -6.30
N LEU A 119 -0.45 1.04 -6.04
CA LEU A 119 -0.28 2.50 -5.92
C LEU A 119 -0.66 3.21 -7.23
N SER A 120 -0.44 2.57 -8.36
CA SER A 120 -0.88 3.05 -9.67
C SER A 120 -1.71 1.98 -10.36
N ALA A 121 -2.63 2.39 -11.23
CA ALA A 121 -3.38 1.45 -12.04
C ALA A 121 -2.41 0.77 -13.03
N ARG A 122 -2.25 -0.54 -12.91
CA ARG A 122 -1.43 -1.39 -13.77
C ARG A 122 -2.29 -2.49 -14.36
N ARG A 123 -1.92 -2.99 -15.53
CA ARG A 123 -2.57 -4.16 -16.12
C ARG A 123 -2.16 -5.46 -15.43
N GLU A 124 -0.91 -5.50 -14.98
CA GLU A 124 -0.32 -6.63 -14.28
C GLU A 124 0.11 -6.12 -12.91
N ALA A 125 -0.56 -6.58 -11.89
CA ALA A 125 -0.28 -6.27 -10.50
C ALA A 125 -0.62 -7.50 -9.66
N VAL A 126 0.10 -7.69 -8.57
CA VAL A 126 -0.29 -8.68 -7.56
C VAL A 126 -1.58 -8.18 -6.91
N GLU A 127 -2.67 -8.89 -7.15
CA GLU A 127 -3.99 -8.49 -6.67
C GLU A 127 -4.30 -9.04 -5.28
N PHE A 128 -3.64 -10.14 -4.90
CA PHE A 128 -3.89 -10.84 -3.65
C PHE A 128 -2.60 -11.28 -2.98
N ILE A 129 -2.61 -11.25 -1.66
CA ILE A 129 -1.59 -11.88 -0.84
C ILE A 129 -2.26 -12.82 0.16
N ASN A 130 -1.76 -14.04 0.26
CA ASN A 130 -2.21 -15.01 1.25
C ASN A 130 -1.34 -14.89 2.50
N VAL A 131 -1.96 -14.70 3.64
CA VAL A 131 -1.31 -14.53 4.93
C VAL A 131 -1.67 -15.69 5.84
N ALA A 132 -0.67 -16.38 6.36
CA ALA A 132 -0.81 -17.37 7.39
C ALA A 132 0.06 -17.01 8.59
N SER A 133 -0.37 -17.34 9.80
CA SER A 133 0.34 -17.00 11.02
C SER A 133 0.34 -18.15 12.03
N VAL A 134 1.51 -18.36 12.66
CA VAL A 134 1.68 -19.29 13.78
C VAL A 134 2.44 -18.61 14.91
N ASN A 135 2.19 -19.06 16.15
CA ASN A 135 2.93 -18.57 17.31
C ASN A 135 3.21 -19.72 18.30
N ASN A 136 4.28 -19.59 19.08
CA ASN A 136 4.60 -20.52 20.16
C ASN A 136 4.56 -19.87 21.56
N GLY A 137 3.95 -18.69 21.65
CA GLY A 137 3.86 -17.91 22.88
C GLY A 137 5.04 -16.95 23.12
N GLU A 138 6.18 -17.19 22.51
CA GLU A 138 7.37 -16.33 22.56
C GLU A 138 7.69 -15.68 21.21
N GLN A 139 7.41 -16.41 20.13
CA GLN A 139 7.70 -16.01 18.76
C GLN A 139 6.41 -16.01 17.94
N LEU A 140 6.35 -15.10 16.98
CA LEU A 140 5.32 -15.03 15.95
C LEU A 140 6.01 -15.23 14.59
N ALA A 141 5.50 -16.17 13.79
CA ALA A 141 5.90 -16.31 12.41
C ALA A 141 4.71 -16.00 11.49
N ILE A 142 4.96 -15.23 10.44
CA ILE A 142 4.00 -14.86 9.42
C ILE A 142 4.54 -15.34 8.08
N ARG A 143 3.73 -16.12 7.35
CA ARG A 143 4.03 -16.52 5.98
C ARG A 143 3.17 -15.70 5.03
N LEU A 144 3.84 -15.03 4.10
CA LEU A 144 3.22 -14.25 3.03
C LEU A 144 3.45 -14.99 1.72
N GLN A 145 2.41 -15.14 0.92
CA GLN A 145 2.48 -15.84 -0.35
C GLN A 145 1.62 -15.11 -1.39
N TRP A 146 2.20 -14.82 -2.53
CA TRP A 146 1.50 -14.20 -3.67
C TRP A 146 1.91 -14.89 -4.97
N GLU A 147 1.09 -14.69 -5.98
CA GLU A 147 1.41 -15.14 -7.34
C GLU A 147 2.22 -14.06 -8.04
N ASP A 148 3.38 -14.44 -8.57
CA ASP A 148 4.26 -13.59 -9.32
C ASP A 148 4.76 -14.35 -10.54
N PRO A 149 4.51 -13.85 -11.78
CA PRO A 149 4.97 -14.50 -13.00
C PRO A 149 6.47 -14.35 -13.23
N THR A 150 7.14 -13.48 -12.46
CA THR A 150 8.57 -13.18 -12.57
C THR A 150 9.33 -13.75 -11.36
N HIS A 151 10.65 -13.77 -11.42
CA HIS A 151 11.50 -14.15 -10.30
C HIS A 151 12.62 -13.12 -10.16
N ASP A 152 12.32 -12.04 -9.48
CA ASP A 152 13.21 -10.90 -9.30
C ASP A 152 13.97 -11.00 -7.98
N ALA A 153 14.79 -12.06 -7.84
CA ALA A 153 15.52 -12.38 -6.61
C ALA A 153 16.76 -11.49 -6.38
N PHE A 154 17.26 -10.86 -7.42
CA PHE A 154 18.49 -10.08 -7.37
C PHE A 154 18.23 -8.64 -7.83
N SER A 155 18.70 -7.68 -7.02
CA SER A 155 18.85 -6.31 -7.50
C SER A 155 20.12 -6.24 -8.36
N GLU A 156 19.99 -6.33 -9.67
CA GLU A 156 21.07 -5.90 -10.53
C GLU A 156 21.17 -4.37 -10.48
N LEU A 157 22.37 -3.84 -10.80
CA LEU A 157 22.67 -2.39 -10.84
C LEU A 157 21.88 -1.62 -11.92
N HIS A 158 20.78 -2.18 -12.39
CA HIS A 158 19.89 -1.55 -13.36
C HIS A 158 18.69 -0.92 -12.62
N SER A 159 18.49 0.35 -12.83
CA SER A 159 17.41 1.15 -12.22
C SER A 159 15.99 0.70 -12.57
N ASP A 160 15.85 -0.30 -13.39
CA ASP A 160 14.57 -0.73 -13.97
C ASP A 160 14.09 -2.09 -13.43
N ILE A 161 14.92 -2.80 -12.65
CA ILE A 161 14.58 -4.10 -12.06
C ILE A 161 14.67 -3.96 -10.54
N PHE A 162 13.53 -4.14 -9.89
CA PHE A 162 13.43 -4.10 -8.45
C PHE A 162 13.24 -5.51 -7.92
N ARG A 163 13.91 -5.81 -6.83
CA ARG A 163 13.75 -7.07 -6.12
C ARG A 163 12.35 -7.16 -5.54
N ASP A 164 11.74 -8.35 -5.65
CA ASP A 164 10.51 -8.65 -4.92
C ASP A 164 10.71 -8.43 -3.43
N GLY A 165 9.77 -7.73 -2.84
CA GLY A 165 9.82 -7.40 -1.42
C GLY A 165 8.44 -7.25 -0.82
N VAL A 166 8.35 -7.55 0.46
CA VAL A 166 7.16 -7.34 1.26
C VAL A 166 7.58 -6.88 2.65
N ALA A 167 6.80 -6.02 3.26
CA ALA A 167 7.01 -5.57 4.62
C ALA A 167 5.75 -5.76 5.47
N VAL A 168 5.95 -6.08 6.75
CA VAL A 168 4.90 -6.12 7.75
C VAL A 168 5.22 -5.10 8.82
N GLN A 169 4.29 -4.19 9.08
CA GLN A 169 4.44 -3.17 10.11
C GLN A 169 3.61 -3.53 11.33
N PHE A 170 4.23 -3.43 12.50
CA PHE A 170 3.55 -3.57 13.79
C PHE A 170 3.53 -2.22 14.51
N ALA A 171 2.38 -1.87 15.07
CA ALA A 171 2.29 -0.73 15.97
C ALA A 171 2.90 -1.09 17.33
N LEU A 172 3.85 -0.28 17.80
CA LEU A 172 4.42 -0.40 19.13
C LEU A 172 3.64 0.49 20.10
N GLY A 173 2.81 -0.12 20.95
CA GLY A 173 2.02 0.59 21.97
C GLY A 173 0.51 0.45 21.75
N ALA A 174 -0.28 0.98 22.66
CA ALA A 174 -1.72 1.08 22.50
C ALA A 174 -2.00 2.07 21.36
N VAL A 175 -2.16 1.56 20.16
CA VAL A 175 -2.79 2.32 19.10
C VAL A 175 -4.24 2.42 19.53
N THR A 176 -4.69 3.60 19.91
CA THR A 176 -6.10 3.91 19.79
C THR A 176 -6.34 3.82 18.29
N LEU A 177 -6.87 2.70 17.83
CA LEU A 177 -7.42 2.59 16.50
C LEU A 177 -8.47 3.71 16.42
N HIS A 178 -8.03 4.87 15.99
CA HIS A 178 -8.97 5.77 15.38
C HIS A 178 -9.47 4.98 14.20
N THR A 179 -10.74 4.71 14.16
CA THR A 179 -11.49 4.00 13.12
C THR A 179 -11.44 4.73 11.76
N HIS A 180 -10.37 5.41 11.49
CA HIS A 180 -10.10 6.13 10.26
C HIS A 180 -8.93 5.41 9.62
N GLY A 181 -9.25 4.57 8.66
CA GLY A 181 -8.45 3.75 7.76
C GLY A 181 -6.97 4.08 7.48
N HIS A 182 -6.19 4.35 8.53
CA HIS A 182 -4.78 4.76 8.42
C HIS A 182 -3.79 3.63 8.63
N ASN A 183 -4.22 2.39 8.57
CA ASN A 183 -3.35 1.23 8.67
C ASN A 183 -2.91 0.71 7.29
N GLU A 184 -2.87 1.57 6.29
CA GLU A 184 -2.22 1.17 5.04
C GLU A 184 -0.70 1.19 5.25
N PRO A 185 -0.01 0.07 5.02
CA PRO A 185 1.45 0.06 5.05
C PRO A 185 1.98 1.02 3.99
N PHE A 186 2.87 1.90 4.39
CA PHE A 186 3.62 2.73 3.47
C PHE A 186 4.68 1.86 2.79
N PHE A 187 4.60 1.73 1.49
CA PHE A 187 5.66 1.18 0.66
C PHE A 187 6.24 2.25 -0.22
#